data_5499dfac9da380f42adccff39fb4539f
#
_entry.id   5499dfac9da380f42adccff39fb4539f
#
_cell.length_a   1.000
_cell.length_b   1.000
_cell.length_c   1.000
_cell.angle_alpha   90.00
_cell.angle_beta   90.00
_cell.angle_gamma   90.00
#
_symmetry.space_group_name_H-M   'P 1'
#
loop_
_entity.id
_entity.type
_entity.pdbx_description
1 polymer ?
#
loop_
_entity_poly.entity_id
_entity_poly.type
_entity_poly.pdbx_seq_one_letter_code
_entity_poly.pdbx_strand_id
1 'polypeptide(L)'
;GNTQWNTELCCVPYFLLSTPREISRKLLLYRYNQLPKAIENARKLGFGGGAALYPMVTIHGEECHNEWEITFEEIHRNNIIVYAIMQFSRVTGNKEYIAYYGLEVMIAISRFWSQRVSFSEARQKYVLLGVTGPNEYENNVNNNWYTNYSCVQCLQSTIECLEMVAHEYPEEYNRIRRSTEFRHAEETAAMEGDHRENVSARRQRTGYLCARRWLSGQS
;
A
#
# COMPACT_ATOMS: atom_id res chain seq x y z
N GLY A 1 10.82 21.04 8.57
CA GLY A 1 11.52 19.81 8.24
C GLY A 1 10.78 19.03 7.17
N ASN A 2 11.47 18.12 6.53
CA ASN A 2 10.90 17.25 5.51
C ASN A 2 10.15 16.10 6.15
N THR A 3 9.11 15.60 5.50
CA THR A 3 8.46 14.36 5.89
C THR A 3 9.22 13.20 5.27
N GLN A 4 9.56 12.22 6.09
CA GLN A 4 10.23 10.98 5.69
C GLN A 4 9.28 9.79 5.88
N TRP A 5 9.56 8.68 5.22
CA TRP A 5 8.73 7.47 5.30
C TRP A 5 8.60 6.92 6.74
N ASN A 6 9.59 7.12 7.58
CA ASN A 6 9.56 6.68 8.98
C ASN A 6 8.71 7.58 9.90
N THR A 7 8.21 8.72 9.41
CA THR A 7 7.29 9.57 10.17
C THR A 7 6.02 8.80 10.53
N GLU A 8 5.45 8.10 9.59
CA GLU A 8 4.25 7.29 9.81
C GLU A 8 4.53 6.06 10.68
N LEU A 9 5.71 5.45 10.55
CA LEU A 9 6.09 4.27 11.32
C LEU A 9 6.36 4.59 12.80
N CYS A 10 7.07 5.67 13.07
CA CYS A 10 7.59 5.99 14.39
C CYS A 10 6.79 7.11 15.07
N CYS A 11 6.52 8.21 14.36
CA CYS A 11 5.90 9.39 14.99
C CYS A 11 4.38 9.23 15.17
N VAL A 12 3.68 8.62 14.23
CA VAL A 12 2.22 8.44 14.35
C VAL A 12 1.86 7.61 15.57
N PRO A 13 2.46 6.41 15.82
CA PRO A 13 2.20 5.66 17.05
C PRO A 13 2.53 6.43 18.33
N TYR A 14 3.65 7.16 18.34
CA TYR A 14 4.03 8.00 19.47
C TYR A 14 2.98 9.10 19.73
N PHE A 15 2.55 9.82 18.70
CA PHE A 15 1.53 10.87 18.84
C PHE A 15 0.17 10.32 19.24
N LEU A 16 -0.21 9.13 18.78
CA LEU A 16 -1.46 8.48 19.19
C LEU A 16 -1.51 8.20 20.70
N LEU A 17 -0.36 7.98 21.34
CA LEU A 17 -0.25 7.69 22.76
C LEU A 17 -0.03 8.93 23.61
N SER A 18 0.55 9.99 23.06
CA SER A 18 1.06 11.13 23.83
C SER A 18 0.43 12.48 23.52
N THR A 19 -0.38 12.57 22.46
CA THR A 19 -0.97 13.84 22.01
C THR A 19 -2.45 13.68 21.65
N PRO A 20 -3.21 14.79 21.51
CA PRO A 20 -4.56 14.73 20.95
C PRO A 20 -4.58 14.06 19.57
N ARG A 21 -5.57 13.21 19.33
CA ARG A 21 -5.72 12.42 18.08
C ARG A 21 -5.72 13.25 16.81
N GLU A 22 -6.08 14.53 16.91
CA GLU A 22 -6.10 15.49 15.81
C GLU A 22 -4.71 15.72 15.19
N ILE A 23 -3.64 15.54 15.96
CA ILE A 23 -2.26 15.65 15.48
C ILE A 23 -1.97 14.52 14.48
N SER A 24 -2.22 13.28 14.88
CA SER A 24 -2.07 12.11 13.99
C SER A 24 -2.99 12.20 12.78
N ARG A 25 -4.24 12.64 12.97
CA ARG A 25 -5.19 12.84 11.88
C ARG A 25 -4.67 13.83 10.84
N LYS A 26 -4.06 14.95 11.27
CA LYS A 26 -3.49 15.95 10.36
C LYS A 26 -2.30 15.41 9.58
N LEU A 27 -1.46 14.58 10.17
CA LEU A 27 -0.37 13.90 9.47
C LEU A 27 -0.89 12.96 8.37
N LEU A 28 -1.94 12.22 8.67
CA LEU A 28 -2.56 11.33 7.68
C LEU A 28 -3.27 12.11 6.57
N LEU A 29 -3.95 13.23 6.90
CA LEU A 29 -4.53 14.13 5.90
C LEU A 29 -3.47 14.77 5.00
N TYR A 30 -2.29 15.05 5.52
CA TYR A 30 -1.17 15.52 4.70
C TYR A 30 -0.83 14.51 3.60
N ARG A 31 -0.80 13.19 3.93
CA ARG A 31 -0.60 12.14 2.93
C ARG A 31 -1.77 12.03 1.95
N TYR A 32 -3.00 12.12 2.41
CA TYR A 32 -4.17 12.17 1.53
C TYR A 32 -4.08 13.31 0.52
N ASN A 33 -3.74 14.50 0.97
CA ASN A 33 -3.59 15.68 0.10
C ASN A 33 -2.45 15.53 -0.94
N GLN A 34 -1.49 14.65 -0.68
CA GLN A 34 -0.40 14.35 -1.61
C GLN A 34 -0.70 13.20 -2.57
N LEU A 35 -1.86 12.56 -2.47
CA LEU A 35 -2.23 11.43 -3.32
C LEU A 35 -2.05 11.72 -4.82
N PRO A 36 -2.47 12.87 -5.37
CA PRO A 36 -2.25 13.18 -6.79
C PRO A 36 -0.77 13.18 -7.18
N LYS A 37 0.11 13.67 -6.32
CA LYS A 37 1.56 13.65 -6.53
C LYS A 37 2.15 12.25 -6.44
N ALA A 38 1.68 11.43 -5.53
CA ALA A 38 2.10 10.03 -5.42
C ALA A 38 1.68 9.22 -6.66
N ILE A 39 0.52 9.52 -7.25
CA ILE A 39 0.09 8.94 -8.53
C ILE A 39 0.99 9.42 -9.67
N GLU A 40 1.35 10.70 -9.71
CA GLU A 40 2.30 11.23 -10.69
C GLU A 40 3.69 10.56 -10.56
N ASN A 41 4.18 10.35 -9.33
CA ASN A 41 5.44 9.67 -9.08
C ASN A 41 5.42 8.22 -9.61
N ALA A 42 4.35 7.48 -9.35
CA ALA A 42 4.18 6.13 -9.88
C ALA A 42 4.13 6.12 -11.43
N ARG A 43 3.40 7.06 -12.02
CA ARG A 43 3.29 7.20 -13.47
C ARG A 43 4.63 7.45 -14.16
N LYS A 44 5.53 8.25 -13.55
CA LYS A 44 6.89 8.48 -14.06
C LYS A 44 7.71 7.19 -14.15
N LEU A 45 7.40 6.20 -13.32
CA LEU A 45 8.03 4.89 -13.32
C LEU A 45 7.28 3.84 -14.15
N GLY A 46 6.26 4.24 -14.90
CA GLY A 46 5.49 3.36 -15.78
C GLY A 46 4.28 2.67 -15.14
N PHE A 47 3.94 2.97 -13.89
CA PHE A 47 2.74 2.44 -13.24
C PHE A 47 1.52 3.30 -13.58
N GLY A 48 0.44 2.66 -14.03
CA GLY A 48 -0.78 3.32 -14.47
C GLY A 48 -1.99 3.07 -13.57
N GLY A 49 -3.19 3.40 -14.12
CA GLY A 49 -4.46 3.06 -13.48
C GLY A 49 -4.68 3.67 -12.09
N GLY A 50 -4.07 4.83 -11.78
CA GLY A 50 -4.19 5.46 -10.47
C GLY A 50 -3.35 4.78 -9.37
N ALA A 51 -2.34 3.99 -9.75
CA ALA A 51 -1.33 3.49 -8.81
C ALA A 51 -0.54 4.65 -8.19
N ALA A 52 -0.26 4.58 -6.90
CA ALA A 52 0.48 5.62 -6.18
C ALA A 52 1.78 5.09 -5.57
N LEU A 53 2.86 5.85 -5.74
CA LEU A 53 4.13 5.66 -5.02
C LEU A 53 4.47 6.94 -4.28
N TYR A 54 4.33 6.90 -2.97
CA TYR A 54 4.70 8.03 -2.13
C TYR A 54 6.21 8.20 -2.07
N PRO A 55 6.70 9.45 -2.02
CA PRO A 55 8.12 9.74 -1.97
C PRO A 55 8.75 9.27 -0.65
N MET A 56 10.05 8.99 -0.69
CA MET A 56 10.84 8.64 0.48
C MET A 56 11.01 9.83 1.42
N VAL A 57 11.33 10.99 0.83
CA VAL A 57 11.46 12.27 1.52
C VAL A 57 10.73 13.35 0.71
N THR A 58 9.89 14.13 1.37
CA THR A 58 9.11 15.15 0.67
C THR A 58 8.75 16.35 1.53
N ILE A 59 8.43 17.45 0.85
CA ILE A 59 7.76 18.62 1.43
C ILE A 59 6.35 18.75 0.84
N HIS A 60 6.22 18.65 -0.48
CA HIS A 60 4.97 18.90 -1.19
C HIS A 60 4.46 17.72 -2.02
N GLY A 61 5.04 16.53 -1.84
CA GLY A 61 4.64 15.30 -2.53
C GLY A 61 5.62 14.85 -3.61
N GLU A 62 6.56 15.69 -4.03
CA GLU A 62 7.67 15.32 -4.90
C GLU A 62 8.72 14.52 -4.13
N GLU A 63 9.43 13.61 -4.82
CA GLU A 63 10.61 12.95 -4.26
C GLU A 63 11.75 13.96 -4.11
N CYS A 64 12.21 14.18 -2.88
CA CYS A 64 13.26 15.14 -2.54
C CYS A 64 14.60 14.47 -2.18
N HIS A 65 14.70 13.16 -2.31
CA HIS A 65 15.90 12.40 -1.93
C HIS A 65 16.92 12.25 -3.05
N ASN A 66 16.83 13.06 -4.11
CA ASN A 66 17.61 12.98 -5.34
C ASN A 66 17.30 11.73 -6.19
N GLU A 67 18.13 11.48 -7.21
CA GLU A 67 18.00 10.34 -8.13
C GLU A 67 18.76 9.09 -7.63
N TRP A 68 18.85 8.90 -6.32
CA TRP A 68 19.50 7.73 -5.76
C TRP A 68 18.63 6.49 -5.92
N GLU A 69 19.24 5.36 -6.30
CA GLU A 69 18.53 4.11 -6.60
C GLU A 69 17.61 3.65 -5.47
N ILE A 70 17.99 3.91 -4.22
CA ILE A 70 17.22 3.56 -3.04
C ILE A 70 15.79 4.13 -3.05
N THR A 71 15.58 5.26 -3.71
CA THR A 71 14.25 5.88 -3.85
C THR A 71 13.30 5.04 -4.70
N PHE A 72 13.83 4.16 -5.55
CA PHE A 72 13.06 3.25 -6.41
C PHE A 72 12.98 1.83 -5.83
N GLU A 73 13.86 1.48 -4.92
CA GLU A 73 14.00 0.15 -4.32
C GLU A 73 13.31 0.02 -2.96
N GLU A 74 13.32 1.07 -2.12
CA GLU A 74 12.68 1.11 -0.80
C GLU A 74 11.16 1.33 -0.88
N ILE A 75 10.49 0.49 -1.62
CA ILE A 75 9.05 0.61 -1.90
C ILE A 75 8.16 0.22 -0.71
N HIS A 76 8.72 -0.43 0.31
CA HIS A 76 8.01 -0.75 1.56
C HIS A 76 7.46 0.49 2.27
N ARG A 77 8.03 1.67 2.03
CA ARG A 77 7.54 2.97 2.54
C ARG A 77 6.06 3.24 2.21
N ASN A 78 5.57 2.71 1.08
CA ASN A 78 4.16 2.82 0.70
C ASN A 78 3.23 2.18 1.74
N ASN A 79 3.58 0.97 2.21
CA ASN A 79 2.76 0.28 3.20
C ASN A 79 2.75 0.98 4.56
N ILE A 80 3.79 1.71 4.91
CA ILE A 80 3.85 2.40 6.20
C ILE A 80 2.72 3.42 6.34
N ILE A 81 2.29 4.04 5.25
CA ILE A 81 1.12 4.95 5.25
C ILE A 81 -0.16 4.16 5.55
N VAL A 82 -0.35 3.00 4.91
CA VAL A 82 -1.49 2.11 5.18
C VAL A 82 -1.47 1.63 6.64
N TYR A 83 -0.30 1.22 7.13
CA TYR A 83 -0.10 0.86 8.53
C TYR A 83 -0.54 1.99 9.47
N ALA A 84 -0.11 3.23 9.23
CA ALA A 84 -0.47 4.38 10.06
C ALA A 84 -1.98 4.68 10.03
N ILE A 85 -2.63 4.57 8.87
CA ILE A 85 -4.09 4.69 8.73
C ILE A 85 -4.80 3.63 9.60
N MET A 86 -4.36 2.38 9.52
CA MET A 86 -4.91 1.28 10.30
C MET A 86 -4.69 1.47 11.80
N GLN A 87 -3.50 1.90 12.23
CA GLN A 87 -3.21 2.20 13.63
C GLN A 87 -4.07 3.33 14.16
N PHE A 88 -4.23 4.42 13.39
CA PHE A 88 -5.11 5.52 13.77
C PHE A 88 -6.54 5.04 14.00
N SER A 89 -7.10 4.29 13.06
CA SER A 89 -8.45 3.76 13.19
C SER A 89 -8.61 2.80 14.38
N ARG A 90 -7.65 1.90 14.58
CA ARG A 90 -7.69 0.92 15.69
C ARG A 90 -7.60 1.59 17.06
N VAL A 91 -6.69 2.54 17.23
CA VAL A 91 -6.45 3.20 18.52
C VAL A 91 -7.55 4.20 18.86
N THR A 92 -8.08 4.92 17.87
CA THR A 92 -9.09 5.97 18.10
C THR A 92 -10.53 5.50 17.93
N GLY A 93 -10.74 4.31 17.35
CA GLY A 93 -12.06 3.85 16.93
C GLY A 93 -12.64 4.60 15.71
N ASN A 94 -11.86 5.50 15.11
CA ASN A 94 -12.34 6.38 14.04
C ASN A 94 -12.27 5.68 12.68
N LYS A 95 -13.33 4.94 12.32
CA LYS A 95 -13.49 4.33 11.00
C LYS A 95 -13.85 5.34 9.91
N GLU A 96 -14.47 6.47 10.29
CA GLU A 96 -14.85 7.52 9.35
C GLU A 96 -13.64 8.05 8.58
N TYR A 97 -12.47 8.15 9.23
CA TYR A 97 -11.26 8.57 8.55
C TYR A 97 -10.93 7.67 7.34
N ILE A 98 -11.11 6.36 7.49
CA ILE A 98 -10.91 5.41 6.38
C ILE A 98 -11.92 5.67 5.27
N ALA A 99 -13.20 5.80 5.62
CA ALA A 99 -14.28 6.01 4.65
C ALA A 99 -14.13 7.31 3.85
N TYR A 100 -13.77 8.42 4.52
CA TYR A 100 -13.70 9.72 3.85
C TYR A 100 -12.37 10.03 3.16
N TYR A 101 -11.26 9.43 3.60
CA TYR A 101 -9.91 9.79 3.15
C TYR A 101 -9.00 8.58 2.91
N GLY A 102 -8.94 7.67 3.88
CA GLY A 102 -7.92 6.61 3.93
C GLY A 102 -8.06 5.61 2.81
N LEU A 103 -9.28 5.20 2.46
CA LEU A 103 -9.52 4.13 1.50
C LEU A 103 -9.04 4.50 0.09
N GLU A 104 -9.17 5.76 -0.34
CA GLU A 104 -8.62 6.21 -1.64
C GLU A 104 -7.10 6.04 -1.70
N VAL A 105 -6.41 6.40 -0.61
CA VAL A 105 -4.96 6.21 -0.49
C VAL A 105 -4.59 4.73 -0.53
N MET A 106 -5.33 3.90 0.21
CA MET A 106 -5.08 2.45 0.29
C MET A 106 -5.28 1.77 -1.06
N ILE A 107 -6.33 2.12 -1.80
CA ILE A 107 -6.59 1.59 -3.16
C ILE A 107 -5.43 1.96 -4.09
N ALA A 108 -5.01 3.21 -4.11
CA ALA A 108 -3.95 3.67 -5.00
C ALA A 108 -2.59 3.00 -4.69
N ILE A 109 -2.26 2.82 -3.42
CA ILE A 109 -1.07 2.08 -2.98
C ILE A 109 -1.18 0.60 -3.36
N SER A 110 -2.35 -0.01 -3.20
CA SER A 110 -2.56 -1.42 -3.56
C SER A 110 -2.43 -1.65 -5.07
N ARG A 111 -2.90 -0.71 -5.90
CA ARG A 111 -2.69 -0.73 -7.35
C ARG A 111 -1.20 -0.71 -7.73
N PHE A 112 -0.39 0.06 -7.01
CA PHE A 112 1.05 0.03 -7.19
C PHE A 112 1.62 -1.36 -6.87
N TRP A 113 1.26 -1.95 -5.74
CA TRP A 113 1.73 -3.27 -5.36
C TRP A 113 1.32 -4.36 -6.34
N SER A 114 0.06 -4.38 -6.78
CA SER A 114 -0.45 -5.36 -7.75
C SER A 114 0.28 -5.30 -9.10
N GLN A 115 0.77 -4.12 -9.50
CA GLN A 115 1.57 -3.94 -10.72
C GLN A 115 3.07 -4.21 -10.51
N ARG A 116 3.57 -4.04 -9.28
CA ARG A 116 5.01 -4.17 -8.97
C ARG A 116 5.45 -5.62 -8.77
N VAL A 117 4.55 -6.49 -8.38
CA VAL A 117 4.83 -7.92 -8.24
C VAL A 117 4.88 -8.61 -9.60
N SER A 118 5.70 -9.64 -9.71
CA SER A 118 5.79 -10.49 -10.91
C SER A 118 5.54 -11.95 -10.53
N PHE A 119 4.81 -12.69 -11.35
CA PHE A 119 4.64 -14.13 -11.14
C PHE A 119 5.83 -14.91 -11.68
N SER A 120 6.46 -15.70 -10.83
CA SER A 120 7.56 -16.59 -11.21
C SER A 120 7.02 -17.99 -11.52
N GLU A 121 7.06 -18.38 -12.79
CA GLU A 121 6.63 -19.71 -13.23
C GLU A 121 7.50 -20.81 -12.57
N ALA A 122 8.80 -20.58 -12.45
CA ALA A 122 9.71 -21.55 -11.85
C ALA A 122 9.43 -21.78 -10.36
N ARG A 123 9.03 -20.74 -9.64
CA ARG A 123 8.73 -20.81 -8.18
C ARG A 123 7.25 -21.01 -7.89
N GLN A 124 6.38 -20.85 -8.89
CA GLN A 124 4.93 -20.86 -8.73
C GLN A 124 4.43 -19.88 -7.65
N LYS A 125 5.06 -18.70 -7.58
CA LYS A 125 4.82 -17.65 -6.56
C LYS A 125 5.02 -16.27 -7.15
N TYR A 126 4.36 -15.30 -6.57
CA TYR A 126 4.71 -13.91 -6.82
C TYR A 126 6.06 -13.56 -6.19
N VAL A 127 6.81 -12.72 -6.86
CA VAL A 127 8.14 -12.26 -6.45
C VAL A 127 8.25 -10.75 -6.56
N LEU A 128 9.05 -10.15 -5.69
CA LEU A 128 9.51 -8.77 -5.76
C LEU A 128 11.01 -8.77 -6.02
N LEU A 129 11.38 -8.24 -7.18
CA LEU A 129 12.79 -8.22 -7.63
C LEU A 129 13.35 -6.82 -7.50
N GLY A 130 14.65 -6.70 -7.20
CA GLY A 130 15.36 -5.44 -7.12
C GLY A 130 14.74 -4.49 -6.11
N VAL A 131 14.74 -4.86 -4.85
CA VAL A 131 14.21 -4.06 -3.73
C VAL A 131 15.25 -3.91 -2.64
N THR A 132 15.15 -2.82 -1.89
CA THR A 132 15.94 -2.61 -0.68
C THR A 132 14.98 -2.61 0.52
N GLY A 133 15.31 -3.38 1.53
CA GLY A 133 14.57 -3.42 2.80
C GLY A 133 15.02 -2.30 3.74
N PRO A 134 14.56 -2.30 5.01
CA PRO A 134 14.98 -1.31 6.01
C PRO A 134 16.48 -1.37 6.35
N ASN A 135 17.14 -2.48 6.03
CA ASN A 135 18.59 -2.57 6.08
C ASN A 135 19.17 -2.09 4.73
N GLU A 136 19.49 -0.82 4.65
CA GLU A 136 19.95 -0.16 3.44
C GLU A 136 21.33 -0.63 2.93
N TYR A 137 22.06 -1.43 3.74
CA TYR A 137 23.30 -2.09 3.31
C TYR A 137 23.06 -3.31 2.40
N GLU A 138 21.84 -3.85 2.39
CA GLU A 138 21.42 -4.93 1.51
C GLU A 138 20.48 -4.37 0.44
N ASN A 139 21.05 -3.62 -0.50
CA ASN A 139 20.32 -3.02 -1.60
C ASN A 139 20.17 -3.98 -2.80
N ASN A 140 19.19 -3.70 -3.65
CA ASN A 140 18.91 -4.41 -4.89
C ASN A 140 18.81 -5.93 -4.73
N VAL A 141 18.15 -6.37 -3.67
CA VAL A 141 17.92 -7.80 -3.39
C VAL A 141 16.55 -8.26 -3.88
N ASN A 142 16.41 -9.56 -4.06
CA ASN A 142 15.14 -10.15 -4.47
C ASN A 142 14.41 -10.73 -3.27
N ASN A 143 13.11 -10.45 -3.20
CA ASN A 143 12.22 -11.01 -2.16
C ASN A 143 12.65 -10.66 -0.73
N ASN A 144 13.06 -9.43 -0.49
CA ASN A 144 13.29 -8.96 0.87
C ASN A 144 12.05 -9.26 1.73
N TRP A 145 12.27 -9.90 2.88
CA TRP A 145 11.17 -10.36 3.74
C TRP A 145 10.25 -9.22 4.18
N TYR A 146 10.83 -8.09 4.62
CA TYR A 146 10.07 -6.96 5.11
C TYR A 146 9.24 -6.31 4.00
N THR A 147 9.81 -6.17 2.80
CA THR A 147 9.11 -5.61 1.64
C THR A 147 7.97 -6.52 1.19
N ASN A 148 8.19 -7.84 1.15
CA ASN A 148 7.14 -8.81 0.84
C ASN A 148 6.02 -8.80 1.88
N TYR A 149 6.38 -8.79 3.17
CA TYR A 149 5.42 -8.69 4.27
C TYR A 149 4.59 -7.39 4.18
N SER A 150 5.25 -6.26 3.91
CA SER A 150 4.61 -4.96 3.73
C SER A 150 3.59 -4.96 2.58
N CYS A 151 3.95 -5.56 1.44
CA CYS A 151 3.04 -5.73 0.31
C CYS A 151 1.78 -6.49 0.72
N VAL A 152 1.95 -7.66 1.34
CA VAL A 152 0.85 -8.50 1.79
C VAL A 152 -0.05 -7.79 2.79
N GLN A 153 0.52 -7.15 3.80
CA GLN A 153 -0.24 -6.40 4.81
C GLN A 153 -1.04 -5.25 4.19
N CYS A 154 -0.45 -4.54 3.22
CA CYS A 154 -1.14 -3.48 2.49
C CYS A 154 -2.39 -4.02 1.77
N LEU A 155 -2.23 -5.07 0.98
CA LEU A 155 -3.32 -5.65 0.19
C LEU A 155 -4.45 -6.19 1.08
N GLN A 156 -4.09 -6.93 2.13
CA GLN A 156 -5.08 -7.47 3.09
C GLN A 156 -5.84 -6.36 3.81
N SER A 157 -5.13 -5.36 4.36
CA SER A 157 -5.77 -4.24 5.04
C SER A 157 -6.69 -3.45 4.11
N THR A 158 -6.32 -3.34 2.82
CA THR A 158 -7.17 -2.65 1.84
C THR A 158 -8.44 -3.44 1.57
N ILE A 159 -8.38 -4.77 1.41
CA ILE A 159 -9.54 -5.63 1.23
C ILE A 159 -10.48 -5.53 2.45
N GLU A 160 -9.94 -5.66 3.67
CA GLU A 160 -10.71 -5.51 4.91
C GLU A 160 -11.43 -4.14 4.99
N CYS A 161 -10.74 -3.07 4.59
CA CYS A 161 -11.32 -1.73 4.60
C CYS A 161 -12.35 -1.52 3.48
N LEU A 162 -12.17 -2.14 2.31
CA LEU A 162 -13.17 -2.12 1.24
C LEU A 162 -14.48 -2.74 1.69
N GLU A 163 -14.43 -3.91 2.35
CA GLU A 163 -15.60 -4.59 2.88
C GLU A 163 -16.27 -3.76 3.99
N MET A 164 -15.48 -3.24 4.92
CA MET A 164 -15.98 -2.41 6.01
C MET A 164 -16.66 -1.14 5.49
N VAL A 165 -16.04 -0.40 4.57
CA VAL A 165 -16.61 0.83 4.03
C VAL A 165 -17.82 0.54 3.16
N ALA A 166 -17.82 -0.54 2.38
CA ALA A 166 -19.00 -0.95 1.61
C ALA A 166 -20.22 -1.25 2.50
N HIS A 167 -19.99 -1.84 3.67
CA HIS A 167 -21.04 -2.20 4.61
C HIS A 167 -21.48 -1.03 5.50
N GLU A 168 -20.54 -0.31 6.11
CA GLU A 168 -20.84 0.71 7.12
C GLU A 168 -21.03 2.12 6.54
N TYR A 169 -20.44 2.42 5.35
CA TYR A 169 -20.45 3.73 4.69
C TYR A 169 -20.75 3.61 3.18
N PRO A 170 -21.91 3.05 2.78
CA PRO A 170 -22.19 2.71 1.38
C PRO A 170 -22.17 3.91 0.42
N GLU A 171 -22.54 5.10 0.89
CA GLU A 171 -22.51 6.32 0.08
C GLU A 171 -21.07 6.72 -0.27
N GLU A 172 -20.17 6.70 0.73
CA GLU A 172 -18.76 6.98 0.54
C GLU A 172 -18.07 5.91 -0.31
N TYR A 173 -18.42 4.65 -0.11
CA TYR A 173 -17.95 3.57 -0.97
C TYR A 173 -18.29 3.82 -2.44
N ASN A 174 -19.55 4.21 -2.74
CA ASN A 174 -19.99 4.53 -4.09
C ASN A 174 -19.31 5.80 -4.64
N ARG A 175 -19.03 6.80 -3.80
CA ARG A 175 -18.26 7.99 -4.16
C ARG A 175 -16.85 7.59 -4.58
N ILE A 176 -16.16 6.81 -3.76
CA ILE A 176 -14.79 6.34 -4.00
C ILE A 176 -14.73 5.50 -5.28
N ARG A 177 -15.66 4.57 -5.47
CA ARG A 177 -15.70 3.77 -6.71
C ARG A 177 -15.78 4.61 -7.97
N ARG A 178 -16.58 5.68 -7.93
CA ARG A 178 -16.74 6.59 -9.07
C ARG A 178 -15.52 7.48 -9.28
N SER A 179 -14.99 8.08 -8.19
CA SER A 179 -13.85 9.01 -8.28
C SER A 179 -12.54 8.33 -8.66
N THR A 180 -12.36 7.07 -8.25
CA THR A 180 -11.13 6.30 -8.51
C THR A 180 -11.30 5.30 -9.65
N GLU A 181 -12.49 5.19 -10.26
CA GLU A 181 -12.84 4.16 -11.26
C GLU A 181 -12.57 2.73 -10.74
N PHE A 182 -12.74 2.53 -9.42
CA PHE A 182 -12.44 1.25 -8.78
C PHE A 182 -13.39 0.14 -9.20
N ARG A 183 -12.83 -0.93 -9.76
CA ARG A 183 -13.54 -2.12 -10.21
C ARG A 183 -13.42 -3.22 -9.16
N HIS A 184 -14.39 -3.25 -8.24
CA HIS A 184 -14.32 -4.07 -7.03
C HIS A 184 -13.89 -5.52 -7.29
N ALA A 185 -14.65 -6.26 -8.10
CA ALA A 185 -14.40 -7.68 -8.32
C ALA A 185 -13.03 -7.95 -8.98
N GLU A 186 -12.65 -7.13 -9.96
CA GLU A 186 -11.40 -7.29 -10.70
C GLU A 186 -10.19 -6.91 -9.84
N GLU A 187 -10.24 -5.73 -9.20
CA GLU A 187 -9.10 -5.24 -8.44
C GLU A 187 -8.92 -6.00 -7.11
N THR A 188 -10.02 -6.40 -6.46
CA THR A 188 -9.93 -7.26 -5.27
C THR A 188 -9.34 -8.63 -5.63
N ALA A 189 -9.77 -9.23 -6.76
CA ALA A 189 -9.19 -10.48 -7.24
C ALA A 189 -7.69 -10.34 -7.59
N ALA A 190 -7.29 -9.19 -8.14
CA ALA A 190 -5.88 -8.90 -8.41
C ALA A 190 -5.08 -8.75 -7.09
N MET A 191 -5.64 -8.08 -6.09
CA MET A 191 -5.04 -7.95 -4.76
C MET A 191 -4.92 -9.30 -4.04
N GLU A 192 -5.89 -10.18 -4.23
CA GLU A 192 -5.86 -11.56 -3.72
C GLU A 192 -4.94 -12.48 -4.53
N GLY A 193 -4.47 -12.04 -5.68
CA GLY A 193 -3.74 -12.88 -6.62
C GLY A 193 -4.62 -13.92 -7.32
N ASP A 194 -5.94 -13.75 -7.31
CA ASP A 194 -6.91 -14.63 -7.95
C ASP A 194 -7.52 -13.95 -9.19
N HIS A 195 -6.97 -14.24 -10.34
CA HIS A 195 -7.47 -13.77 -11.64
C HIS A 195 -8.57 -14.68 -12.19
N ARG A 196 -9.67 -14.86 -11.46
CA ARG A 196 -10.75 -15.81 -11.81
C ARG A 196 -11.35 -15.59 -13.19
N GLU A 197 -11.31 -14.39 -13.69
CA GLU A 197 -11.90 -14.05 -15.02
C GLU A 197 -10.94 -14.23 -16.18
N ASN A 198 -9.63 -14.28 -15.94
CA ASN A 198 -8.62 -14.58 -16.97
C ASN A 198 -8.34 -16.06 -17.04
N VAL A 199 -9.14 -16.71 -17.83
CA VAL A 199 -9.19 -18.14 -18.04
C VAL A 199 -7.84 -18.78 -18.36
N SER A 200 -7.64 -19.88 -17.78
CA SER A 200 -7.04 -21.13 -18.14
C SER A 200 -5.85 -21.56 -17.30
N ALA A 201 -4.64 -21.33 -17.59
CA ALA A 201 -3.50 -22.02 -16.96
C ALA A 201 -3.06 -21.42 -15.60
N ARG A 202 -3.48 -20.19 -15.31
CA ARG A 202 -3.13 -19.49 -14.07
C ARG A 202 -4.05 -19.80 -12.89
N ARG A 203 -5.23 -20.31 -13.16
CA ARG A 203 -6.29 -20.57 -12.17
C ARG A 203 -5.89 -21.47 -11.00
N GLN A 204 -4.94 -22.37 -11.20
CA GLN A 204 -4.45 -23.26 -10.15
C GLN A 204 -3.28 -22.70 -9.33
N ARG A 205 -2.78 -21.49 -9.67
CA ARG A 205 -1.48 -21.00 -9.23
C ARG A 205 -1.53 -19.70 -8.42
N THR A 206 -2.67 -19.08 -8.36
CA THR A 206 -2.88 -17.84 -7.65
C THR A 206 -3.42 -18.11 -6.25
N GLY A 207 -2.54 -18.39 -5.38
CA GLY A 207 -2.80 -18.08 -3.98
C GLY A 207 -2.40 -16.64 -3.74
N TYR A 208 -3.04 -15.99 -2.81
CA TYR A 208 -2.60 -14.74 -2.22
C TYR A 208 -1.13 -14.49 -2.48
N LEU A 209 -0.76 -13.25 -2.71
CA LEU A 209 0.61 -12.82 -2.46
C LEU A 209 0.99 -13.36 -1.09
N CYS A 210 1.14 -14.62 -1.10
CA CYS A 210 1.48 -15.56 -0.06
C CYS A 210 1.55 -15.08 1.38
N ALA A 211 0.57 -14.35 1.91
CA ALA A 211 0.50 -14.24 3.36
C ALA A 211 0.27 -15.62 3.99
N ARG A 212 -0.66 -16.43 3.49
CA ARG A 212 -0.87 -17.77 4.05
C ARG A 212 0.17 -18.81 3.66
N ARG A 213 0.68 -18.80 2.42
CA ARG A 213 1.71 -19.75 2.01
C ARG A 213 3.13 -19.35 2.40
N TRP A 214 3.38 -18.07 2.61
CA TRP A 214 4.68 -17.61 3.11
C TRP A 214 4.87 -17.92 4.59
N LEU A 215 3.81 -17.78 5.39
CA LEU A 215 3.82 -18.16 6.81
C LEU A 215 3.74 -19.67 7.03
N SER A 216 3.21 -20.44 6.08
CA SER A 216 3.17 -21.91 6.16
C SER A 216 4.33 -22.63 5.46
N GLY A 217 5.24 -21.90 4.85
CA GLY A 217 6.40 -22.43 4.14
C GLY A 217 7.70 -22.43 4.94
N GLN A 218 7.62 -22.23 6.26
CA GLN A 218 8.71 -22.51 7.19
C GLN A 218 8.46 -23.89 7.85
N SER A 219 8.70 -24.92 7.10
CA SER A 219 8.96 -26.26 7.61
C SER A 219 9.96 -26.95 6.72
#